data_c4581e08c4d99cb9c21695558d7e6e0e
#
_entry.id   c4581e08c4d99cb9c21695558d7e6e0e
#
_cell.length_a   1.000
_cell.length_b   1.000
_cell.length_c   1.000
_cell.angle_alpha   90.00
_cell.angle_beta   90.00
_cell.angle_gamma   90.00
#
_symmetry.space_group_name_H-M   'P 1'
#
loop_
_entity.id
_entity.type
_entity.pdbx_description
1 polymer ?
#
loop_
_entity_poly.entity_id
_entity_poly.type
_entity_poly.pdbx_seq_one_letter_code
_entity_poly.pdbx_strand_id
1 'polypeptide(L)'
;ALERVPADIRAQGGVARMSDPDMIDQIISAVSIPVMAKARIGHFVEAQILQTLGIDYIDESEVLTPADYSNHIDKWDFTVPFVCGATNLGEALRRINEGAAMIRSKGEAGTGDVSNATTHMRSITAEIRKLTSMREDELYVAAKELQAPYELVKEVAATGKLPVVLFTAGGIATPADAAMMMQLGADGVFVGSGIFNIRPGQRAEPKDAASRAAAIVKATTAFDDADTLAKVSRGLGQAMVGINVADIPVPHLLATRGW
;
A
#
# COMPACT_ATOMS: atom_id res chain seq x y z
N ALA A 1 -3.56 -7.16 -9.89
CA ALA A 1 -3.59 -8.62 -10.05
C ALA A 1 -2.78 -9.28 -8.94
N LEU A 2 -3.37 -10.20 -8.22
CA LEU A 2 -2.71 -10.93 -7.14
C LEU A 2 -3.38 -12.30 -6.99
N GLU A 3 -2.62 -13.37 -7.20
CA GLU A 3 -3.13 -14.75 -7.13
C GLU A 3 -3.58 -15.12 -5.71
N ARG A 4 -2.78 -14.75 -4.71
CA ARG A 4 -3.09 -14.94 -3.30
C ARG A 4 -3.15 -13.60 -2.60
N VAL A 5 -4.27 -13.30 -1.93
CA VAL A 5 -4.35 -12.09 -1.09
C VAL A 5 -3.41 -12.22 0.12
N PRO A 6 -2.97 -11.10 0.72
CA PRO A 6 -1.98 -11.14 1.79
C PRO A 6 -2.32 -12.05 2.97
N ALA A 7 -3.59 -12.18 3.35
CA ALA A 7 -4.01 -13.09 4.42
C ALA A 7 -3.71 -14.56 4.07
N ASP A 8 -3.89 -14.96 2.81
CA ASP A 8 -3.59 -16.32 2.36
C ASP A 8 -2.08 -16.56 2.27
N ILE A 9 -1.31 -15.54 1.87
CA ILE A 9 0.17 -15.60 1.89
C ILE A 9 0.68 -15.86 3.30
N ARG A 10 0.11 -15.16 4.30
CA ARG A 10 0.45 -15.39 5.72
C ARG A 10 0.10 -16.79 6.17
N ALA A 11 -1.10 -17.27 5.85
CA ALA A 11 -1.59 -18.57 6.31
C ALA A 11 -0.83 -19.75 5.67
N GLN A 12 -0.49 -19.64 4.40
CA GLN A 12 0.19 -20.71 3.65
C GLN A 12 1.70 -20.71 3.84
N GLY A 13 2.29 -19.55 4.17
CA GLY A 13 3.73 -19.40 4.29
C GLY A 13 4.51 -19.63 2.99
N GLY A 14 5.79 -19.93 3.12
CA GLY A 14 6.66 -20.19 1.98
C GLY A 14 7.05 -18.94 1.19
N VAL A 15 7.46 -19.13 -0.07
CA VAL A 15 7.92 -18.06 -0.95
C VAL A 15 6.77 -17.56 -1.81
N ALA A 16 6.35 -16.32 -1.60
CA ALA A 16 5.35 -15.64 -2.43
C ALA A 16 6.05 -14.89 -3.57
N ARG A 17 5.63 -15.14 -4.80
CA ARG A 17 6.20 -14.61 -6.05
C ARG A 17 5.16 -13.81 -6.82
N MET A 18 5.57 -13.18 -7.94
CA MET A 18 4.63 -12.59 -8.88
C MET A 18 3.59 -13.64 -9.32
N SER A 19 2.42 -13.16 -9.71
CA SER A 19 1.33 -14.00 -10.20
C SER A 19 1.63 -14.56 -11.58
N ASP A 20 0.93 -15.66 -11.91
CA ASP A 20 1.00 -16.27 -13.24
C ASP A 20 0.61 -15.25 -14.34
N PRO A 21 1.41 -15.12 -15.42
CA PRO A 21 1.11 -14.25 -16.55
C PRO A 21 -0.28 -14.50 -17.18
N ASP A 22 -0.68 -15.76 -17.34
CA ASP A 22 -2.00 -16.10 -17.93
C ASP A 22 -3.15 -15.55 -17.07
N MET A 23 -3.01 -15.59 -15.74
CA MET A 23 -4.00 -15.00 -14.83
C MET A 23 -4.01 -13.47 -14.94
N ILE A 24 -2.85 -12.84 -15.09
CA ILE A 24 -2.74 -11.39 -15.27
C ILE A 24 -3.45 -10.96 -16.55
N ASP A 25 -3.21 -11.65 -17.66
CA ASP A 25 -3.85 -11.40 -18.96
C ASP A 25 -5.38 -11.57 -18.89
N GLN A 26 -5.85 -12.60 -18.17
CA GLN A 26 -7.29 -12.79 -17.93
C GLN A 26 -7.90 -11.62 -17.15
N ILE A 27 -7.20 -11.10 -16.14
CA ILE A 27 -7.67 -9.94 -15.35
C ILE A 27 -7.69 -8.69 -16.25
N ILE A 28 -6.62 -8.40 -16.98
CA ILE A 28 -6.55 -7.26 -17.92
C ILE A 28 -7.72 -7.32 -18.92
N SER A 29 -8.00 -8.49 -19.46
CA SER A 29 -9.09 -8.69 -20.43
C SER A 29 -10.50 -8.57 -19.82
N ALA A 30 -10.64 -8.82 -18.52
CA ALA A 30 -11.92 -8.84 -17.82
C ALA A 30 -12.38 -7.48 -17.29
N VAL A 31 -11.49 -6.48 -17.20
CA VAL A 31 -11.79 -5.19 -16.60
C VAL A 31 -11.45 -4.04 -17.54
N SER A 32 -12.10 -2.90 -17.32
CA SER A 32 -11.84 -1.65 -18.08
C SER A 32 -11.06 -0.61 -17.27
N ILE A 33 -10.70 -0.93 -16.03
CA ILE A 33 -9.92 -0.08 -15.13
C ILE A 33 -8.44 -0.46 -15.20
N PRO A 34 -7.51 0.45 -14.84
CA PRO A 34 -6.09 0.13 -14.75
C PRO A 34 -5.81 -1.08 -13.86
N VAL A 35 -4.88 -1.92 -14.30
CA VAL A 35 -4.49 -3.13 -13.58
C VAL A 35 -3.05 -3.00 -13.08
N MET A 36 -2.86 -3.30 -11.80
CA MET A 36 -1.56 -3.33 -11.14
C MET A 36 -1.21 -4.76 -10.76
N ALA A 37 0.04 -5.14 -10.96
CA ALA A 37 0.58 -6.42 -10.50
C ALA A 37 1.79 -6.22 -9.58
N LYS A 38 2.13 -7.25 -8.80
CA LYS A 38 3.20 -7.17 -7.82
C LYS A 38 4.46 -7.89 -8.30
N ALA A 39 5.60 -7.20 -8.17
CA ALA A 39 6.93 -7.78 -8.26
C ALA A 39 7.54 -7.91 -6.85
N ARG A 40 8.42 -8.88 -6.66
CA ARG A 40 9.21 -9.00 -5.43
C ARG A 40 10.22 -7.85 -5.34
N ILE A 41 10.52 -7.40 -4.14
CA ILE A 41 11.55 -6.40 -3.89
C ILE A 41 12.88 -6.85 -4.51
N GLY A 42 13.48 -6.00 -5.36
CA GLY A 42 14.75 -6.25 -6.06
C GLY A 42 14.66 -7.19 -7.26
N HIS A 43 13.49 -7.75 -7.57
CA HIS A 43 13.37 -8.71 -8.68
C HIS A 43 13.07 -8.01 -10.02
N PHE A 44 14.07 -7.36 -10.59
CA PHE A 44 13.91 -6.61 -11.83
C PHE A 44 13.42 -7.45 -13.03
N VAL A 45 13.69 -8.77 -13.07
CA VAL A 45 13.18 -9.64 -14.14
C VAL A 45 11.67 -9.87 -14.03
N GLU A 46 11.11 -10.00 -12.80
CA GLU A 46 9.65 -10.01 -12.64
C GLU A 46 9.03 -8.70 -13.16
N ALA A 47 9.67 -7.56 -12.89
CA ALA A 47 9.19 -6.28 -13.41
C ALA A 47 9.27 -6.19 -14.94
N GLN A 48 10.32 -6.73 -15.56
CA GLN A 48 10.45 -6.83 -17.02
C GLN A 48 9.33 -7.66 -17.63
N ILE A 49 9.00 -8.81 -17.03
CA ILE A 49 7.88 -9.65 -17.46
C ILE A 49 6.56 -8.85 -17.35
N LEU A 50 6.29 -8.25 -16.22
CA LEU A 50 5.07 -7.48 -15.99
C LEU A 50 4.93 -6.32 -16.97
N GLN A 51 6.00 -5.57 -17.23
CA GLN A 51 6.00 -4.52 -18.26
C GLN A 51 5.66 -5.07 -19.65
N THR A 52 6.18 -6.25 -20.01
CA THR A 52 5.92 -6.89 -21.31
C THR A 52 4.46 -7.32 -21.45
N LEU A 53 3.78 -7.68 -20.35
CA LEU A 53 2.34 -8.00 -20.32
C LEU A 53 1.45 -6.76 -20.48
N GLY A 54 2.02 -5.55 -20.47
CA GLY A 54 1.25 -4.32 -20.61
C GLY A 54 0.48 -3.92 -19.36
N ILE A 55 0.98 -4.27 -18.17
CA ILE A 55 0.40 -3.85 -16.90
C ILE A 55 0.48 -2.32 -16.75
N ASP A 56 -0.52 -1.69 -16.15
CA ASP A 56 -0.55 -0.24 -15.98
C ASP A 56 0.35 0.27 -14.85
N TYR A 57 0.53 -0.54 -13.79
CA TYR A 57 1.39 -0.24 -12.64
C TYR A 57 2.07 -1.49 -12.12
N ILE A 58 3.31 -1.37 -11.64
CA ILE A 58 4.01 -2.42 -10.91
C ILE A 58 4.14 -2.01 -9.44
N ASP A 59 3.64 -2.83 -8.53
CA ASP A 59 3.88 -2.67 -7.09
C ASP A 59 5.09 -3.53 -6.69
N GLU A 60 6.24 -2.89 -6.45
CA GLU A 60 7.40 -3.54 -5.82
C GLU A 60 7.07 -3.72 -4.34
N SER A 61 6.70 -4.94 -3.97
CA SER A 61 5.89 -5.18 -2.78
C SER A 61 6.57 -6.04 -1.72
N GLU A 62 6.59 -5.53 -0.49
CA GLU A 62 6.98 -6.26 0.71
C GLU A 62 6.04 -7.42 1.06
N VAL A 63 4.84 -7.46 0.49
CA VAL A 63 3.88 -8.56 0.66
C VAL A 63 4.41 -9.86 0.06
N LEU A 64 5.09 -9.77 -1.06
CA LEU A 64 5.81 -10.90 -1.65
C LEU A 64 7.13 -11.12 -0.90
N THR A 65 7.71 -12.31 -1.07
CA THR A 65 9.02 -12.61 -0.47
C THR A 65 10.11 -11.82 -1.20
N PRO A 66 10.92 -11.01 -0.52
CA PRO A 66 12.00 -10.28 -1.17
C PRO A 66 12.93 -11.20 -1.95
N ALA A 67 13.34 -10.76 -3.14
CA ALA A 67 14.38 -11.42 -3.94
C ALA A 67 15.77 -10.85 -3.61
N ASP A 68 15.82 -9.59 -3.16
CA ASP A 68 17.02 -8.93 -2.69
C ASP A 68 16.71 -8.22 -1.38
N TYR A 69 17.56 -8.39 -0.36
CA TYR A 69 17.40 -7.75 0.95
C TYR A 69 18.05 -6.36 1.04
N SER A 70 18.88 -6.01 0.05
CA SER A 70 19.67 -4.78 0.05
C SER A 70 19.23 -3.80 -1.04
N ASN A 71 18.85 -4.31 -2.21
CA ASN A 71 18.58 -3.47 -3.36
C ASN A 71 17.09 -3.52 -3.73
N HIS A 72 16.52 -2.35 -4.03
CA HIS A 72 15.26 -2.22 -4.75
C HIS A 72 15.53 -2.19 -6.26
N ILE A 73 14.47 -2.39 -7.05
CA ILE A 73 14.52 -2.24 -8.51
C ILE A 73 14.86 -0.79 -8.85
N ASP A 74 15.79 -0.56 -9.79
CA ASP A 74 15.95 0.76 -10.41
C ASP A 74 14.77 1.01 -11.35
N LYS A 75 13.87 1.86 -10.93
CA LYS A 75 12.60 2.11 -11.62
C LYS A 75 12.77 3.03 -12.82
N TRP A 76 13.89 3.74 -12.89
CA TRP A 76 14.23 4.58 -14.03
C TRP A 76 14.54 3.79 -15.31
N ASP A 77 14.86 2.48 -15.18
CA ASP A 77 15.03 1.57 -16.30
C ASP A 77 13.71 1.13 -16.97
N PHE A 78 12.55 1.56 -16.42
CA PHE A 78 11.23 1.12 -16.88
C PHE A 78 10.38 2.31 -17.35
N THR A 79 9.45 2.02 -18.27
CA THR A 79 8.45 2.99 -18.72
C THR A 79 7.13 2.89 -17.95
N VAL A 80 6.85 1.72 -17.36
CA VAL A 80 5.67 1.51 -16.50
C VAL A 80 5.91 2.14 -15.13
N PRO A 81 4.93 2.87 -14.56
CA PRO A 81 5.07 3.48 -13.24
C PRO A 81 5.07 2.44 -12.12
N PHE A 82 5.89 2.70 -11.08
CA PHE A 82 6.00 1.86 -9.91
C PHE A 82 5.29 2.43 -8.69
N VAL A 83 4.73 1.52 -7.88
CA VAL A 83 4.22 1.78 -6.53
C VAL A 83 5.14 1.11 -5.51
N CYS A 84 5.45 1.80 -4.43
CA CYS A 84 6.25 1.25 -3.34
C CYS A 84 5.62 1.53 -1.98
N GLY A 85 5.83 0.63 -1.03
CA GLY A 85 5.45 0.82 0.36
C GLY A 85 6.45 1.66 1.14
N ALA A 86 5.94 2.43 2.11
CA ALA A 86 6.76 3.15 3.09
C ALA A 86 6.11 3.14 4.48
N THR A 87 6.94 3.21 5.52
CA THR A 87 6.52 3.29 6.92
C THR A 87 6.69 4.69 7.50
N ASN A 88 7.53 5.52 6.86
CA ASN A 88 7.86 6.90 7.27
C ASN A 88 8.28 7.72 6.05
N LEU A 89 8.48 9.02 6.25
CA LEU A 89 8.83 9.94 5.17
C LEU A 89 10.20 9.61 4.54
N GLY A 90 11.19 9.26 5.35
CA GLY A 90 12.52 8.95 4.85
C GLY A 90 12.51 7.76 3.88
N GLU A 91 11.79 6.69 4.22
CA GLU A 91 11.59 5.55 3.33
C GLU A 91 10.84 5.96 2.06
N ALA A 92 9.77 6.75 2.17
CA ALA A 92 9.02 7.25 1.02
C ALA A 92 9.91 8.02 0.05
N LEU A 93 10.75 8.93 0.56
CA LEU A 93 11.64 9.74 -0.26
C LEU A 93 12.75 8.92 -0.93
N ARG A 94 13.25 7.86 -0.27
CA ARG A 94 14.18 6.92 -0.90
C ARG A 94 13.54 6.20 -2.07
N ARG A 95 12.31 5.70 -1.92
CA ARG A 95 11.56 5.03 -3.02
C ARG A 95 11.27 5.99 -4.17
N ILE A 96 10.91 7.24 -3.89
CA ILE A 96 10.71 8.28 -4.91
C ILE A 96 12.02 8.57 -5.65
N ASN A 97 13.14 8.65 -4.95
CA ASN A 97 14.44 8.84 -5.57
C ASN A 97 14.83 7.69 -6.52
N GLU A 98 14.38 6.48 -6.23
CA GLU A 98 14.56 5.31 -7.09
C GLU A 98 13.56 5.25 -8.27
N GLY A 99 12.69 6.25 -8.41
CA GLY A 99 11.72 6.36 -9.50
C GLY A 99 10.30 5.87 -9.17
N ALA A 100 9.94 5.67 -7.90
CA ALA A 100 8.55 5.36 -7.56
C ALA A 100 7.63 6.52 -7.93
N ALA A 101 6.56 6.23 -8.68
CA ALA A 101 5.55 7.18 -9.12
C ALA A 101 4.35 7.28 -8.16
N MET A 102 4.27 6.37 -7.20
CA MET A 102 3.26 6.35 -6.14
C MET A 102 3.85 5.74 -4.87
N ILE A 103 3.52 6.33 -3.73
CA ILE A 103 3.81 5.74 -2.41
C ILE A 103 2.51 5.25 -1.79
N ARG A 104 2.58 4.12 -1.09
CA ARG A 104 1.53 3.67 -0.18
C ARG A 104 2.09 3.40 1.20
N SER A 105 1.27 3.53 2.24
CA SER A 105 1.66 2.98 3.53
C SER A 105 1.87 1.46 3.39
N LYS A 106 2.84 0.89 4.09
CA LYS A 106 2.97 -0.57 4.16
C LYS A 106 1.82 -1.16 4.97
N GLY A 107 1.49 -0.55 6.10
CA GLY A 107 0.58 -1.14 7.07
C GLY A 107 1.08 -2.52 7.50
N GLU A 108 0.14 -3.41 7.86
CA GLU A 108 0.44 -4.83 8.01
C GLU A 108 -0.58 -5.62 7.20
N ALA A 109 -0.23 -5.86 5.93
CA ALA A 109 -1.13 -6.43 4.95
C ALA A 109 -1.65 -7.82 5.35
N GLY A 110 -2.94 -8.08 5.10
CA GLY A 110 -3.57 -9.37 5.38
C GLY A 110 -4.02 -9.58 6.82
N THR A 111 -3.95 -8.56 7.66
CA THR A 111 -4.35 -8.65 9.07
C THR A 111 -5.80 -8.25 9.33
N GLY A 112 -6.38 -7.37 8.52
CA GLY A 112 -7.66 -6.74 8.85
C GLY A 112 -7.57 -5.74 10.02
N ASP A 113 -6.36 -5.40 10.45
CA ASP A 113 -6.05 -4.46 11.51
C ASP A 113 -5.30 -3.25 10.93
N VAL A 114 -5.92 -2.08 10.98
CA VAL A 114 -5.39 -0.83 10.39
C VAL A 114 -4.37 -0.11 11.26
N SER A 115 -4.05 -0.63 12.45
CA SER A 115 -3.21 0.07 13.43
C SER A 115 -1.84 0.47 12.88
N ASN A 116 -1.16 -0.43 12.16
CA ASN A 116 0.12 -0.11 11.53
C ASN A 116 -0.03 0.88 10.37
N ALA A 117 -1.05 0.74 9.52
CA ALA A 117 -1.31 1.70 8.46
C ALA A 117 -1.56 3.11 9.04
N THR A 118 -2.32 3.20 10.13
CA THR A 118 -2.55 4.44 10.87
C THR A 118 -1.24 5.03 11.38
N THR A 119 -0.39 4.21 11.98
CA THR A 119 0.94 4.63 12.49
C THR A 119 1.80 5.17 11.35
N HIS A 120 1.88 4.48 10.21
CA HIS A 120 2.67 4.90 9.07
C HIS A 120 2.15 6.20 8.44
N MET A 121 0.84 6.33 8.24
CA MET A 121 0.23 7.56 7.73
C MET A 121 0.49 8.74 8.65
N ARG A 122 0.33 8.56 9.97
CA ARG A 122 0.62 9.61 10.95
C ARG A 122 2.10 9.98 10.99
N SER A 123 3.02 9.00 10.87
CA SER A 123 4.45 9.25 10.77
C SER A 123 4.76 10.13 9.56
N ILE A 124 4.36 9.69 8.37
CA ILE A 124 4.62 10.42 7.11
C ILE A 124 4.05 11.85 7.18
N THR A 125 2.78 12.00 7.58
CA THR A 125 2.13 13.31 7.60
C THR A 125 2.67 14.23 8.70
N ALA A 126 3.10 13.69 9.84
CA ALA A 126 3.74 14.47 10.91
C ALA A 126 5.14 14.93 10.50
N GLU A 127 5.92 14.08 9.85
CA GLU A 127 7.25 14.42 9.35
C GLU A 127 7.18 15.47 8.23
N ILE A 128 6.20 15.38 7.33
CA ILE A 128 5.92 16.43 6.33
C ILE A 128 5.62 17.77 7.04
N ARG A 129 4.69 17.78 8.01
CA ARG A 129 4.39 19.01 8.77
C ARG A 129 5.61 19.56 9.51
N LYS A 130 6.48 18.70 10.06
CA LYS A 130 7.71 19.10 10.70
C LYS A 130 8.61 19.84 9.69
N LEU A 131 8.81 19.30 8.50
CA LEU A 131 9.62 19.92 7.45
C LEU A 131 9.11 21.30 7.04
N THR A 132 7.79 21.48 6.90
CA THR A 132 7.20 22.78 6.52
C THR A 132 7.43 23.90 7.55
N SER A 133 7.74 23.54 8.79
CA SER A 133 8.04 24.51 9.87
C SER A 133 9.53 24.79 10.07
N MET A 134 10.40 24.10 9.35
CA MET A 134 11.85 24.23 9.47
C MET A 134 12.40 25.40 8.64
N ARG A 135 13.50 25.95 9.08
CA ARG A 135 14.31 26.90 8.30
C ARG A 135 15.12 26.13 7.27
N GLU A 136 15.51 26.80 6.19
CA GLU A 136 16.25 26.18 5.09
C GLU A 136 17.57 25.53 5.56
N ASP A 137 18.27 26.18 6.49
CA ASP A 137 19.52 25.65 7.05
C ASP A 137 19.32 24.38 7.91
N GLU A 138 18.13 24.18 8.48
CA GLU A 138 17.78 22.97 9.24
C GLU A 138 17.45 21.78 8.35
N LEU A 139 17.08 22.01 7.08
CA LEU A 139 16.72 20.93 6.14
C LEU A 139 17.92 20.02 5.80
N TYR A 140 19.16 20.51 5.91
CA TYR A 140 20.35 19.65 5.75
C TYR A 140 20.42 18.57 6.85
N VAL A 141 20.08 18.94 8.07
CA VAL A 141 20.02 17.99 9.19
C VAL A 141 18.85 17.04 9.03
N ALA A 142 17.68 17.57 8.64
CA ALA A 142 16.51 16.75 8.37
C ALA A 142 16.76 15.70 7.27
N ALA A 143 17.41 16.07 6.18
CA ALA A 143 17.77 15.15 5.10
C ALA A 143 18.71 14.03 5.58
N LYS A 144 19.68 14.37 6.42
CA LYS A 144 20.57 13.39 7.04
C LYS A 144 19.83 12.44 7.97
N GLU A 145 18.94 12.95 8.83
CA GLU A 145 18.15 12.14 9.76
C GLU A 145 17.17 11.22 9.03
N LEU A 146 16.51 11.74 7.99
CA LEU A 146 15.60 10.98 7.13
C LEU A 146 16.32 10.00 6.19
N GLN A 147 17.65 10.12 6.06
CA GLN A 147 18.46 9.37 5.08
C GLN A 147 17.87 9.49 3.66
N ALA A 148 17.52 10.73 3.29
CA ALA A 148 16.84 11.05 2.05
C ALA A 148 17.58 12.16 1.28
N PRO A 149 17.43 12.22 -0.07
CA PRO A 149 18.04 13.28 -0.87
C PRO A 149 17.57 14.67 -0.43
N TYR A 150 18.49 15.59 -0.28
CA TYR A 150 18.21 16.96 0.17
C TYR A 150 17.18 17.67 -0.72
N GLU A 151 17.27 17.52 -2.04
CA GLU A 151 16.35 18.17 -2.98
C GLU A 151 14.89 17.70 -2.78
N LEU A 152 14.66 16.43 -2.50
CA LEU A 152 13.32 15.92 -2.20
C LEU A 152 12.82 16.43 -0.83
N VAL A 153 13.69 16.50 0.17
CA VAL A 153 13.34 17.09 1.48
C VAL A 153 12.96 18.54 1.34
N LYS A 154 13.72 19.32 0.55
CA LYS A 154 13.45 20.73 0.25
C LYS A 154 12.13 20.90 -0.50
N GLU A 155 11.84 20.07 -1.49
CA GLU A 155 10.57 20.08 -2.22
C GLU A 155 9.38 19.82 -1.29
N VAL A 156 9.46 18.78 -0.43
CA VAL A 156 8.42 18.48 0.56
C VAL A 156 8.24 19.60 1.56
N ALA A 157 9.32 20.21 2.04
CA ALA A 157 9.25 21.37 2.94
C ALA A 157 8.53 22.56 2.29
N ALA A 158 8.78 22.81 1.00
CA ALA A 158 8.17 23.90 0.26
C ALA A 158 6.71 23.67 -0.11
N THR A 159 6.33 22.42 -0.44
CA THR A 159 5.00 22.07 -0.95
C THR A 159 4.05 21.56 0.13
N GLY A 160 4.55 21.05 1.25
CA GLY A 160 3.77 20.43 2.31
C GLY A 160 3.18 19.06 1.95
N LYS A 161 3.69 18.43 0.90
CA LYS A 161 3.22 17.12 0.41
C LYS A 161 4.32 16.36 -0.31
N LEU A 162 4.13 15.05 -0.51
CA LEU A 162 4.99 14.26 -1.39
C LEU A 162 4.86 14.74 -2.85
N PRO A 163 5.93 14.63 -3.67
CA PRO A 163 5.85 14.92 -5.10
C PRO A 163 5.04 13.90 -5.90
N VAL A 164 4.62 12.81 -5.28
CA VAL A 164 3.78 11.74 -5.84
C VAL A 164 2.57 11.49 -4.95
N VAL A 165 1.55 10.80 -5.46
CA VAL A 165 0.36 10.44 -4.68
C VAL A 165 0.70 9.50 -3.53
N LEU A 166 0.01 9.67 -2.41
CA LEU A 166 0.17 8.88 -1.19
C LEU A 166 -1.12 8.09 -0.92
N PHE A 167 -1.11 6.79 -1.23
CA PHE A 167 -2.20 5.90 -0.86
C PHE A 167 -1.92 5.24 0.49
N THR A 168 -2.94 4.61 1.04
CA THR A 168 -2.80 3.76 2.22
C THR A 168 -3.13 2.31 1.90
N ALA A 169 -2.42 1.40 2.55
CA ALA A 169 -2.63 -0.03 2.47
C ALA A 169 -2.36 -0.69 3.82
N GLY A 170 -2.85 -1.91 3.99
CA GLY A 170 -2.61 -2.76 5.15
C GLY A 170 -3.71 -2.67 6.21
N GLY A 171 -4.51 -3.74 6.31
CA GLY A 171 -5.49 -3.92 7.37
C GLY A 171 -6.86 -3.30 7.16
N ILE A 172 -7.13 -2.61 6.07
CA ILE A 172 -8.45 -2.04 5.80
C ILE A 172 -9.46 -3.17 5.56
N ALA A 173 -10.54 -3.20 6.35
CA ALA A 173 -11.57 -4.24 6.29
C ALA A 173 -13.00 -3.68 6.26
N THR A 174 -13.19 -2.40 6.58
CA THR A 174 -14.50 -1.75 6.69
C THR A 174 -14.53 -0.39 5.98
N PRO A 175 -15.73 0.12 5.64
CA PRO A 175 -15.88 1.50 5.15
C PRO A 175 -15.31 2.56 6.10
N ALA A 176 -15.46 2.35 7.42
CA ALA A 176 -14.94 3.25 8.43
C ALA A 176 -13.40 3.31 8.43
N ASP A 177 -12.73 2.16 8.23
CA ASP A 177 -11.26 2.12 8.11
C ASP A 177 -10.81 2.94 6.91
N ALA A 178 -11.45 2.75 5.74
CA ALA A 178 -11.12 3.49 4.53
C ALA A 178 -11.31 5.01 4.71
N ALA A 179 -12.44 5.44 5.29
CA ALA A 179 -12.72 6.84 5.57
C ALA A 179 -11.71 7.44 6.55
N MET A 180 -11.33 6.70 7.59
CA MET A 180 -10.29 7.14 8.54
C MET A 180 -8.95 7.39 7.84
N MET A 181 -8.53 6.52 6.94
CA MET A 181 -7.30 6.71 6.19
C MET A 181 -7.34 7.94 5.30
N MET A 182 -8.46 8.19 4.62
CA MET A 182 -8.66 9.40 3.82
C MET A 182 -8.59 10.67 4.70
N GLN A 183 -9.23 10.68 5.87
CA GLN A 183 -9.15 11.79 6.83
C GLN A 183 -7.74 11.98 7.41
N LEU A 184 -6.90 10.96 7.42
CA LEU A 184 -5.49 11.07 7.81
C LEU A 184 -4.60 11.64 6.69
N GLY A 185 -5.16 11.92 5.52
CA GLY A 185 -4.46 12.59 4.43
C GLY A 185 -3.99 11.66 3.30
N ALA A 186 -4.56 10.46 3.19
CA ALA A 186 -4.33 9.62 2.03
C ALA A 186 -5.09 10.16 0.80
N ASP A 187 -4.50 9.99 -0.40
CA ASP A 187 -5.15 10.29 -1.69
C ASP A 187 -6.05 9.13 -2.16
N GLY A 188 -5.92 7.96 -1.55
CA GLY A 188 -6.71 6.77 -1.85
C GLY A 188 -6.35 5.58 -0.98
N VAL A 189 -7.04 4.47 -1.19
CA VAL A 189 -6.86 3.25 -0.39
C VAL A 189 -6.65 2.01 -1.27
N PHE A 190 -5.79 1.10 -0.82
CA PHE A 190 -5.68 -0.26 -1.35
C PHE A 190 -6.31 -1.24 -0.37
N VAL A 191 -7.24 -2.04 -0.84
CA VAL A 191 -7.93 -3.04 -0.03
C VAL A 191 -7.90 -4.40 -0.73
N GLY A 192 -7.40 -5.41 -0.04
CA GLY A 192 -7.33 -6.78 -0.55
C GLY A 192 -8.09 -7.75 0.35
N SER A 193 -7.38 -8.38 1.30
CA SER A 193 -7.95 -9.40 2.19
C SER A 193 -9.23 -8.96 2.88
N GLY A 194 -9.35 -7.69 3.26
CA GLY A 194 -10.55 -7.16 3.92
C GLY A 194 -11.83 -7.22 3.09
N ILE A 195 -11.72 -7.28 1.75
CA ILE A 195 -12.86 -7.51 0.86
C ILE A 195 -13.14 -9.00 0.69
N PHE A 196 -12.09 -9.79 0.41
CA PHE A 196 -12.23 -11.16 -0.09
C PHE A 196 -12.24 -12.24 0.99
N ASN A 197 -11.77 -11.95 2.20
CA ASN A 197 -11.65 -12.95 3.26
C ASN A 197 -12.54 -12.61 4.46
N ILE A 198 -13.09 -13.66 5.09
CA ILE A 198 -13.66 -13.59 6.44
C ILE A 198 -12.60 -13.99 7.47
N ARG A 199 -11.86 -15.06 7.17
CA ARG A 199 -10.72 -15.58 7.94
C ARG A 199 -9.65 -16.10 6.98
N PRO A 200 -8.40 -16.31 7.43
CA PRO A 200 -7.41 -17.01 6.63
C PRO A 200 -7.96 -18.34 6.09
N GLY A 201 -7.88 -18.54 4.77
CA GLY A 201 -8.42 -19.71 4.10
C GLY A 201 -9.95 -19.78 3.94
N GLN A 202 -10.70 -18.79 4.47
CA GLN A 202 -12.15 -18.68 4.30
C GLN A 202 -12.49 -17.42 3.50
N ARG A 203 -12.89 -17.60 2.25
CA ARG A 203 -13.33 -16.52 1.37
C ARG A 203 -14.72 -16.03 1.74
N ALA A 204 -14.94 -14.73 1.53
CA ALA A 204 -16.27 -14.15 1.51
C ALA A 204 -17.06 -14.67 0.30
N GLU A 205 -18.38 -14.78 0.43
CA GLU A 205 -19.23 -15.02 -0.72
C GLU A 205 -19.08 -13.89 -1.75
N PRO A 206 -19.10 -14.18 -3.06
CA PRO A 206 -18.92 -13.15 -4.10
C PRO A 206 -19.85 -11.94 -3.94
N LYS A 207 -21.10 -12.18 -3.54
CA LYS A 207 -22.09 -11.12 -3.28
C LYS A 207 -21.66 -10.20 -2.13
N ASP A 208 -21.15 -10.76 -1.05
CA ASP A 208 -20.73 -10.02 0.14
C ASP A 208 -19.44 -9.24 -0.15
N ALA A 209 -18.50 -9.85 -0.90
CA ALA A 209 -17.30 -9.18 -1.36
C ALA A 209 -17.62 -7.97 -2.25
N ALA A 210 -18.54 -8.12 -3.21
CA ALA A 210 -18.98 -7.03 -4.09
C ALA A 210 -19.65 -5.88 -3.31
N SER A 211 -20.56 -6.23 -2.37
CA SER A 211 -21.24 -5.26 -1.52
C SER A 211 -20.26 -4.49 -0.64
N ARG A 212 -19.29 -5.19 -0.07
CA ARG A 212 -18.22 -4.59 0.76
C ARG A 212 -17.31 -3.69 -0.05
N ALA A 213 -16.90 -4.11 -1.24
CA ALA A 213 -16.10 -3.29 -2.14
C ALA A 213 -16.82 -1.99 -2.51
N ALA A 214 -18.10 -2.06 -2.91
CA ALA A 214 -18.91 -0.89 -3.24
C ALA A 214 -19.06 0.08 -2.06
N ALA A 215 -19.26 -0.46 -0.85
CA ALA A 215 -19.37 0.34 0.37
C ALA A 215 -18.05 1.06 0.71
N ILE A 216 -16.90 0.38 0.56
CA ILE A 216 -15.57 0.96 0.77
C ILE A 216 -15.29 2.05 -0.26
N VAL A 217 -15.58 1.83 -1.54
CA VAL A 217 -15.44 2.85 -2.58
C VAL A 217 -16.29 4.09 -2.25
N LYS A 218 -17.54 3.90 -1.82
CA LYS A 218 -18.40 5.01 -1.44
C LYS A 218 -17.87 5.76 -0.21
N ALA A 219 -17.36 5.04 0.78
CA ALA A 219 -16.75 5.62 1.97
C ALA A 219 -15.46 6.40 1.65
N THR A 220 -14.66 5.91 0.70
CA THR A 220 -13.47 6.63 0.22
C THR A 220 -13.83 7.94 -0.47
N THR A 221 -14.94 7.97 -1.22
CA THR A 221 -15.41 9.18 -1.92
C THR A 221 -16.06 10.19 -0.97
N ALA A 222 -16.81 9.72 0.04
CA ALA A 222 -17.56 10.53 0.99
C ALA A 222 -16.97 10.40 2.40
N PHE A 223 -15.65 10.43 2.50
CA PHE A 223 -14.93 10.10 3.74
C PHE A 223 -15.17 11.07 4.91
N ASP A 224 -15.65 12.27 4.64
CA ASP A 224 -15.97 13.33 5.62
C ASP A 224 -17.48 13.48 5.89
N ASP A 225 -18.34 12.68 5.23
CA ASP A 225 -19.79 12.67 5.42
C ASP A 225 -20.20 11.51 6.34
N ALA A 226 -20.37 11.81 7.63
CA ALA A 226 -20.72 10.82 8.65
C ALA A 226 -22.08 10.13 8.37
N ASP A 227 -23.06 10.83 7.79
CA ASP A 227 -24.37 10.25 7.46
C ASP A 227 -24.24 9.22 6.32
N THR A 228 -23.46 9.51 5.30
CA THR A 228 -23.15 8.57 4.22
C THR A 228 -22.36 7.39 4.78
N LEU A 229 -21.34 7.63 5.61
CA LEU A 229 -20.55 6.56 6.24
C LEU A 229 -21.42 5.61 7.07
N ALA A 230 -22.35 6.16 7.86
CA ALA A 230 -23.30 5.36 8.65
C ALA A 230 -24.22 4.50 7.75
N LYS A 231 -24.67 5.05 6.63
CA LYS A 231 -25.53 4.33 5.66
C LYS A 231 -24.79 3.17 4.99
N VAL A 232 -23.59 3.43 4.46
CA VAL A 232 -22.81 2.41 3.70
C VAL A 232 -22.19 1.34 4.58
N SER A 233 -22.09 1.58 5.89
CA SER A 233 -21.57 0.60 6.84
C SER A 233 -22.60 -0.46 7.28
N ARG A 234 -23.86 -0.35 6.84
CA ARG A 234 -24.94 -1.26 7.25
C ARG A 234 -25.04 -2.49 6.34
N GLY A 235 -25.37 -3.63 6.93
CA GLY A 235 -25.77 -4.83 6.18
C GLY A 235 -24.65 -5.49 5.38
N LEU A 236 -23.38 -5.27 5.72
CA LEU A 236 -22.23 -5.82 4.99
C LEU A 236 -21.80 -7.23 5.45
N GLY A 237 -22.56 -7.83 6.37
CA GLY A 237 -22.17 -9.10 6.99
C GLY A 237 -20.97 -8.95 7.94
N GLN A 238 -20.34 -10.07 8.25
CA GLN A 238 -19.18 -10.09 9.13
C GLN A 238 -17.95 -9.52 8.41
N ALA A 239 -17.33 -8.50 8.95
CA ALA A 239 -16.02 -8.02 8.49
C ALA A 239 -14.95 -9.12 8.70
N MET A 240 -13.82 -9.01 8.02
CA MET A 240 -12.68 -9.89 8.23
C MET A 240 -12.32 -9.94 9.71
N VAL A 241 -12.27 -11.14 10.31
CA VAL A 241 -11.91 -11.34 11.71
C VAL A 241 -10.46 -10.91 11.95
N GLY A 242 -9.58 -11.25 11.00
CA GLY A 242 -8.21 -10.79 10.98
C GLY A 242 -7.32 -11.32 12.10
N ILE A 243 -6.19 -10.62 12.27
CA ILE A 243 -5.16 -10.89 13.27
C ILE A 243 -4.76 -9.55 13.88
N ASN A 244 -4.76 -9.43 15.20
CA ASN A 244 -4.23 -8.22 15.86
C ASN A 244 -2.72 -8.13 15.57
N VAL A 245 -2.29 -6.99 15.06
CA VAL A 245 -0.88 -6.74 14.70
C VAL A 245 0.06 -6.95 15.89
N ALA A 246 -0.39 -6.60 17.11
CA ALA A 246 0.40 -6.77 18.31
C ALA A 246 0.72 -8.24 18.65
N ASP A 247 -0.06 -9.18 18.11
CA ASP A 247 0.13 -10.61 18.30
C ASP A 247 1.10 -11.24 17.27
N ILE A 248 1.54 -10.46 16.28
CA ILE A 248 2.44 -10.95 15.22
C ILE A 248 3.90 -10.81 15.71
N PRO A 249 4.67 -11.92 15.76
CA PRO A 249 6.10 -11.83 16.05
C PRO A 249 6.83 -10.93 15.05
N VAL A 250 7.74 -10.10 15.54
CA VAL A 250 8.51 -9.13 14.72
C VAL A 250 9.10 -9.74 13.44
N PRO A 251 9.71 -10.95 13.45
CA PRO A 251 10.24 -11.56 12.22
C PRO A 251 9.18 -11.91 11.17
N HIS A 252 7.90 -11.91 11.56
CA HIS A 252 6.77 -12.21 10.65
C HIS A 252 6.03 -10.96 10.16
N LEU A 253 6.44 -9.77 10.60
CA LEU A 253 5.91 -8.52 10.09
C LEU A 253 6.37 -8.31 8.64
N LEU A 254 5.40 -8.10 7.74
CA LEU A 254 5.70 -7.83 6.33
C LEU A 254 6.24 -6.41 6.13
N ALA A 255 5.77 -5.46 6.94
CA ALA A 255 6.15 -4.06 6.84
C ALA A 255 7.66 -3.80 7.08
N THR A 256 8.36 -4.72 7.75
CA THR A 256 9.81 -4.61 8.00
C THR A 256 10.67 -4.95 6.78
N ARG A 257 10.08 -5.55 5.74
CA ARG A 257 10.81 -5.94 4.52
C ARG A 257 11.13 -4.72 3.66
N GLY A 258 12.31 -4.73 3.05
CA GLY A 258 12.74 -3.70 2.09
C GLY A 258 12.83 -2.30 2.69
N TRP A 259 13.41 -2.20 3.85
CA TRP A 259 13.66 -0.92 4.52
C TRP A 259 14.76 -0.10 3.84
#